data_dd7a74fdf8044cc5aca3533ba9c8ae32
#
_entry.id   dd7a74fdf8044cc5aca3533ba9c8ae32
#
_cell.length_a   1.000
_cell.length_b   1.000
_cell.length_c   1.000
_cell.angle_alpha   90.00
_cell.angle_beta   90.00
_cell.angle_gamma   90.00
#
_symmetry.space_group_name_H-M   'P 1'
#
loop_
_entity.id
_entity.type
_entity.pdbx_description
1 polymer ?
#
loop_
_entity_poly.entity_id
_entity_poly.type
_entity_poly.pdbx_seq_one_letter_code
_entity_poly.pdbx_strand_id
1 'polypeptide(L)'
;MRIRIVTPAPPRSRTGNRITASRWLRILRELGHQATIHQRFSGQPCDLLVALHAHRSAADIERFRQSHPKSPLLLALTGTDLYRDIARYEVARHSLELADRLILLQPHGQRFLSQRFQKKTRIIYQSVPAPKRIPQRSKTTFRVAVIGHLRSVKDPFRAAMATRRLPATSKIQISHFGAALDSKMEQRARREMQANARYHWFGEQPRWKTLRRLAASHLLVLSSKMEGGANVVSEAIVASVPVLSTRVSGSIGLLGDEYGGYFDVGDTIGLKQLLTRAETDADYYKTLSSWCGKRKPLFAPKREKATWKKLLQEFSST
;
A
#
# COMPACT_ATOMS: atom_id res chain seq x y z
N MET A 1 -13.99 -21.08 12.49
CA MET A 1 -13.05 -20.51 13.50
C MET A 1 -13.49 -19.11 13.88
N ARG A 2 -13.27 -18.74 15.15
CA ARG A 2 -13.35 -17.35 15.65
C ARG A 2 -12.01 -16.68 15.44
N ILE A 3 -11.95 -15.74 14.50
CA ILE A 3 -10.69 -15.05 14.13
C ILE A 3 -10.73 -13.61 14.64
N ARG A 4 -9.70 -13.19 15.38
CA ARG A 4 -9.51 -11.79 15.78
C ARG A 4 -8.44 -11.15 14.92
N ILE A 5 -8.76 -9.99 14.35
CA ILE A 5 -7.80 -9.15 13.63
C ILE A 5 -7.46 -7.98 14.52
N VAL A 6 -6.19 -7.86 14.93
CA VAL A 6 -5.70 -6.71 15.68
C VAL A 6 -4.94 -5.77 14.77
N THR A 7 -5.28 -4.48 14.83
CA THR A 7 -4.61 -3.43 14.06
C THR A 7 -4.44 -2.16 14.89
N PRO A 8 -3.24 -1.53 14.88
CA PRO A 8 -3.01 -0.28 15.61
C PRO A 8 -3.79 0.91 15.04
N ALA A 9 -4.44 0.72 13.90
CA ALA A 9 -5.20 1.75 13.22
C ALA A 9 -6.56 1.98 13.88
N PRO A 10 -6.91 3.21 14.28
CA PRO A 10 -8.19 3.50 14.91
C PRO A 10 -9.39 3.11 14.04
N PRO A 11 -10.55 2.82 14.66
CA PRO A 11 -11.80 2.67 13.93
C PRO A 11 -12.07 3.89 13.02
N ARG A 12 -12.65 3.65 11.85
CA ARG A 12 -12.98 4.68 10.84
C ARG A 12 -11.77 5.39 10.21
N SER A 13 -10.51 5.11 10.62
CA SER A 13 -9.33 5.69 9.96
C SER A 13 -9.18 5.14 8.54
N ARG A 14 -8.59 5.95 7.64
CA ARG A 14 -8.30 5.56 6.25
C ARG A 14 -6.84 5.20 6.02
N THR A 15 -6.16 4.76 7.08
CA THR A 15 -4.77 4.30 7.01
C THR A 15 -4.67 2.94 6.32
N GLY A 16 -3.50 2.63 5.75
CA GLY A 16 -3.24 1.36 5.05
C GLY A 16 -3.58 0.13 5.88
N ASN A 17 -3.20 0.11 7.17
CA ASN A 17 -3.48 -1.00 8.07
C ASN A 17 -4.99 -1.21 8.30
N ARG A 18 -5.77 -0.12 8.41
CA ARG A 18 -7.22 -0.25 8.56
C ARG A 18 -7.89 -0.77 7.31
N ILE A 19 -7.45 -0.28 6.15
CA ILE A 19 -7.94 -0.76 4.83
C ILE A 19 -7.63 -2.25 4.68
N THR A 20 -6.43 -2.69 5.01
CA THR A 20 -6.01 -4.10 4.99
C THR A 20 -6.86 -4.95 5.94
N ALA A 21 -6.99 -4.55 7.20
CA ALA A 21 -7.79 -5.26 8.19
C ALA A 21 -9.26 -5.40 7.75
N SER A 22 -9.86 -4.33 7.21
CA SER A 22 -11.25 -4.35 6.73
C SER A 22 -11.45 -5.26 5.52
N ARG A 23 -10.46 -5.32 4.60
CA ARG A 23 -10.49 -6.25 3.47
C ARG A 23 -10.40 -7.70 3.94
N TRP A 24 -9.47 -8.01 4.83
CA TRP A 24 -9.28 -9.34 5.37
C TRP A 24 -10.47 -9.81 6.22
N LEU A 25 -11.07 -8.91 7.00
CA LEU A 25 -12.33 -9.20 7.69
C LEU A 25 -13.40 -9.73 6.73
N ARG A 26 -13.59 -9.03 5.60
CA ARG A 26 -14.58 -9.43 4.61
C ARG A 26 -14.22 -10.80 4.01
N ILE A 27 -12.97 -11.00 3.59
CA ILE A 27 -12.51 -12.26 2.99
C ILE A 27 -12.68 -13.43 3.97
N LEU A 28 -12.30 -13.26 5.22
CA LEU A 28 -12.42 -14.30 6.24
C LEU A 28 -13.88 -14.67 6.52
N ARG A 29 -14.78 -13.67 6.54
CA ARG A 29 -16.23 -13.92 6.64
C ARG A 29 -16.80 -14.63 5.42
N GLU A 30 -16.36 -14.25 4.23
CA GLU A 30 -16.74 -14.93 2.99
C GLU A 30 -16.20 -16.38 2.90
N LEU A 31 -15.18 -16.72 3.69
CA LEU A 31 -14.67 -18.08 3.87
C LEU A 31 -15.39 -18.87 4.98
N GLY A 32 -16.44 -18.29 5.59
CA GLY A 32 -17.26 -18.94 6.61
C GLY A 32 -16.72 -18.81 8.04
N HIS A 33 -15.75 -17.89 8.31
CA HIS A 33 -15.23 -17.71 9.65
C HIS A 33 -15.91 -16.54 10.40
N GLN A 34 -16.01 -16.65 11.72
CA GLN A 34 -16.45 -15.56 12.59
C GLN A 34 -15.30 -14.60 12.83
N ALA A 35 -15.13 -13.60 11.98
CA ALA A 35 -14.05 -12.65 12.08
C ALA A 35 -14.50 -11.29 12.63
N THR A 36 -13.62 -10.64 13.44
CA THR A 36 -13.83 -9.29 13.99
C THR A 36 -12.52 -8.50 14.00
N ILE A 37 -12.61 -7.15 13.96
CA ILE A 37 -11.45 -6.26 14.05
C ILE A 37 -11.44 -5.54 15.39
N HIS A 38 -10.29 -5.53 16.03
CA HIS A 38 -10.01 -4.85 17.29
C HIS A 38 -8.79 -3.94 17.16
N GLN A 39 -8.75 -2.87 17.95
CA GLN A 39 -7.55 -2.03 18.04
C GLN A 39 -6.56 -2.63 19.03
N ARG A 40 -7.07 -3.39 20.01
CA ARG A 40 -6.32 -4.10 21.04
C ARG A 40 -6.89 -5.50 21.24
N PHE A 41 -6.04 -6.43 21.62
CA PHE A 41 -6.46 -7.73 22.13
C PHE A 41 -6.61 -7.67 23.67
N SER A 42 -7.79 -8.01 24.18
CA SER A 42 -8.13 -7.96 25.61
C SER A 42 -8.51 -9.33 26.19
N GLY A 43 -7.95 -10.42 25.63
CA GLY A 43 -8.16 -11.76 26.17
C GLY A 43 -9.43 -12.48 25.71
N GLN A 44 -10.18 -11.91 24.73
CA GLN A 44 -11.40 -12.57 24.25
C GLN A 44 -11.10 -13.93 23.61
N PRO A 45 -11.99 -14.93 23.79
CA PRO A 45 -11.84 -16.22 23.15
C PRO A 45 -11.71 -16.10 21.63
N CYS A 46 -10.64 -16.68 21.08
CA CYS A 46 -10.47 -16.79 19.62
C CYS A 46 -9.63 -18.02 19.30
N ASP A 47 -9.87 -18.55 18.11
CA ASP A 47 -9.19 -19.75 17.63
C ASP A 47 -7.92 -19.38 16.86
N LEU A 48 -7.84 -18.14 16.34
CA LEU A 48 -6.70 -17.62 15.59
C LEU A 48 -6.62 -16.09 15.71
N LEU A 49 -5.40 -15.57 15.93
CA LEU A 49 -5.12 -14.13 15.88
C LEU A 49 -4.41 -13.74 14.59
N VAL A 50 -4.86 -12.66 13.95
CA VAL A 50 -4.17 -11.96 12.87
C VAL A 50 -3.75 -10.59 13.38
N ALA A 51 -2.47 -10.39 13.67
CA ALA A 51 -1.93 -9.10 14.12
C ALA A 51 -1.30 -8.33 12.95
N LEU A 52 -1.59 -7.04 12.82
CA LEU A 52 -0.96 -6.17 11.83
C LEU A 52 0.08 -5.28 12.51
N HIS A 53 1.31 -5.26 11.98
CA HIS A 53 2.42 -4.43 12.43
C HIS A 53 3.16 -4.94 13.68
N ALA A 54 4.33 -5.54 13.49
CA ALA A 54 5.12 -6.21 14.54
C ALA A 54 5.39 -5.34 15.79
N HIS A 55 5.78 -4.07 15.61
CA HIS A 55 6.11 -3.20 16.74
C HIS A 55 4.87 -2.67 17.46
N ARG A 56 3.88 -2.15 16.70
CA ARG A 56 2.72 -1.48 17.32
C ARG A 56 1.70 -2.43 17.93
N SER A 57 1.69 -3.69 17.51
CA SER A 57 0.83 -4.73 18.06
C SER A 57 1.60 -5.69 18.99
N ALA A 58 2.85 -5.37 19.35
CA ALA A 58 3.69 -6.27 20.15
C ALA A 58 3.04 -6.68 21.48
N ALA A 59 2.49 -5.73 22.24
CA ALA A 59 1.81 -6.02 23.49
C ALA A 59 0.54 -6.90 23.32
N ASP A 60 -0.15 -6.77 22.20
CA ASP A 60 -1.33 -7.59 21.88
C ASP A 60 -0.93 -9.01 21.48
N ILE A 61 0.18 -9.15 20.75
CA ILE A 61 0.80 -10.42 20.36
C ILE A 61 1.26 -11.19 21.59
N GLU A 62 1.98 -10.53 22.48
CA GLU A 62 2.45 -11.09 23.74
C GLU A 62 1.29 -11.58 24.61
N ARG A 63 0.30 -10.73 24.84
CA ARG A 63 -0.90 -11.09 25.63
C ARG A 63 -1.66 -12.27 25.02
N PHE A 64 -1.77 -12.30 23.68
CA PHE A 64 -2.40 -13.42 23.02
C PHE A 64 -1.64 -14.71 23.24
N ARG A 65 -0.32 -14.71 23.09
CA ARG A 65 0.50 -15.92 23.26
C ARG A 65 0.45 -16.44 24.71
N GLN A 66 0.41 -15.54 25.70
CA GLN A 66 0.26 -15.91 27.11
C GLN A 66 -1.10 -16.56 27.40
N SER A 67 -2.19 -16.00 26.86
CA SER A 67 -3.55 -16.49 27.13
C SER A 67 -3.98 -17.66 26.21
N HIS A 68 -3.36 -17.81 25.04
CA HIS A 68 -3.68 -18.81 24.03
C HIS A 68 -2.40 -19.45 23.45
N PRO A 69 -1.63 -20.20 24.27
CA PRO A 69 -0.27 -20.66 23.90
C PRO A 69 -0.26 -21.59 22.68
N LYS A 70 -1.33 -22.35 22.45
CA LYS A 70 -1.46 -23.32 21.34
C LYS A 70 -2.22 -22.77 20.12
N SER A 71 -2.90 -21.62 20.24
CA SER A 71 -3.68 -21.07 19.13
C SER A 71 -2.80 -20.37 18.09
N PRO A 72 -3.07 -20.52 16.78
CA PRO A 72 -2.29 -19.90 15.73
C PRO A 72 -2.25 -18.37 15.80
N LEU A 73 -1.06 -17.82 15.57
CA LEU A 73 -0.78 -16.39 15.50
C LEU A 73 -0.18 -16.05 14.14
N LEU A 74 -0.91 -15.27 13.35
CA LEU A 74 -0.44 -14.73 12.07
C LEU A 74 -0.03 -13.27 12.24
N LEU A 75 1.20 -12.91 11.87
CA LEU A 75 1.70 -11.55 11.95
C LEU A 75 1.91 -10.97 10.56
N ALA A 76 1.18 -9.90 10.23
CA ALA A 76 1.34 -9.18 8.98
C ALA A 76 2.34 -8.02 9.13
N LEU A 77 3.39 -8.07 8.33
CA LEU A 77 4.40 -7.02 8.23
C LEU A 77 3.97 -6.03 7.14
N THR A 78 3.58 -4.82 7.58
CA THR A 78 2.80 -3.91 6.75
C THR A 78 3.58 -2.71 6.20
N GLY A 79 4.86 -2.58 6.55
CA GLY A 79 5.74 -1.55 6.00
C GLY A 79 6.81 -1.07 6.96
N THR A 80 6.56 -0.05 7.77
CA THR A 80 7.57 0.53 8.68
C THR A 80 8.12 -0.47 9.68
N ASP A 81 7.33 -1.43 10.08
CA ASP A 81 7.75 -2.55 10.91
C ASP A 81 8.84 -3.40 10.24
N LEU A 82 8.63 -3.82 8.99
CA LEU A 82 9.57 -4.64 8.23
C LEU A 82 10.90 -3.93 7.95
N TYR A 83 10.82 -2.66 7.49
CA TYR A 83 11.99 -1.96 6.96
C TYR A 83 12.74 -1.09 7.98
N ARG A 84 12.16 -0.86 9.17
CA ARG A 84 12.75 0.00 10.19
C ARG A 84 12.66 -0.58 11.59
N ASP A 85 11.44 -0.99 12.01
CA ASP A 85 11.17 -1.22 13.42
C ASP A 85 11.76 -2.55 13.89
N ILE A 86 11.80 -3.59 13.04
CA ILE A 86 12.46 -4.87 13.34
C ILE A 86 13.94 -4.69 13.62
N ALA A 87 14.63 -3.79 12.89
CA ALA A 87 16.04 -3.51 13.14
C ALA A 87 16.28 -2.73 14.44
N ARG A 88 15.30 -1.90 14.88
CA ARG A 88 15.47 -0.95 15.98
C ARG A 88 14.94 -1.44 17.32
N TYR A 89 13.87 -2.22 17.32
CA TYR A 89 13.11 -2.55 18.54
C TYR A 89 13.10 -4.06 18.77
N GLU A 90 13.54 -4.47 19.96
CA GLU A 90 13.55 -5.87 20.38
C GLU A 90 12.13 -6.46 20.41
N VAL A 91 11.16 -5.71 20.91
CA VAL A 91 9.74 -6.13 20.94
C VAL A 91 9.18 -6.45 19.55
N ALA A 92 9.68 -5.77 18.50
CA ALA A 92 9.28 -6.08 17.13
C ALA A 92 9.90 -7.41 16.66
N ARG A 93 11.17 -7.69 17.01
CA ARG A 93 11.82 -8.99 16.72
C ARG A 93 11.15 -10.12 17.48
N HIS A 94 10.87 -9.91 18.78
CA HIS A 94 10.16 -10.88 19.59
C HIS A 94 8.76 -11.22 19.01
N SER A 95 8.05 -10.23 18.48
CA SER A 95 6.77 -10.48 17.80
C SER A 95 6.92 -11.46 16.62
N LEU A 96 8.06 -11.43 15.90
CA LEU A 96 8.33 -12.38 14.81
C LEU A 96 8.56 -13.80 15.36
N GLU A 97 9.22 -13.93 16.50
CA GLU A 97 9.43 -15.24 17.14
C GLU A 97 8.10 -15.88 17.54
N LEU A 98 7.25 -15.12 18.20
CA LEU A 98 5.95 -15.57 18.69
C LEU A 98 4.96 -15.97 17.60
N ALA A 99 5.11 -15.42 16.38
CA ALA A 99 4.20 -15.70 15.28
C ALA A 99 4.46 -17.06 14.63
N ASP A 100 3.42 -17.84 14.37
CA ASP A 100 3.50 -19.11 13.65
C ASP A 100 3.72 -18.89 12.14
N ARG A 101 3.11 -17.85 11.58
CA ARG A 101 3.35 -17.42 10.19
C ARG A 101 3.47 -15.90 10.11
N LEU A 102 4.33 -15.47 9.19
CA LEU A 102 4.50 -14.07 8.82
C LEU A 102 3.81 -13.83 7.48
N ILE A 103 3.02 -12.77 7.38
CA ILE A 103 2.38 -12.36 6.14
C ILE A 103 3.10 -11.14 5.59
N LEU A 104 3.62 -11.24 4.36
CA LEU A 104 4.12 -10.11 3.59
C LEU A 104 3.13 -9.76 2.47
N LEU A 105 3.04 -8.47 2.15
CA LEU A 105 2.11 -7.96 1.14
C LEU A 105 2.68 -8.05 -0.29
N GLN A 106 3.95 -8.45 -0.41
CA GLN A 106 4.68 -8.67 -1.65
C GLN A 106 6.00 -9.44 -1.37
N PRO A 107 6.59 -10.12 -2.38
CA PRO A 107 7.70 -11.06 -2.16
C PRO A 107 9.05 -10.39 -1.86
N HIS A 108 9.34 -9.21 -2.40
CA HIS A 108 10.64 -8.55 -2.24
C HIS A 108 10.97 -8.23 -0.76
N GLY A 109 9.93 -8.15 0.10
CA GLY A 109 10.07 -7.97 1.55
C GLY A 109 10.78 -9.12 2.26
N GLN A 110 10.82 -10.33 1.69
CA GLN A 110 11.52 -11.49 2.27
C GLN A 110 13.02 -11.23 2.44
N ARG A 111 13.63 -10.42 1.59
CA ARG A 111 15.06 -10.07 1.65
C ARG A 111 15.47 -9.35 2.95
N PHE A 112 14.51 -8.81 3.69
CA PHE A 112 14.72 -8.11 4.97
C PHE A 112 14.54 -9.02 6.19
N LEU A 113 14.29 -10.31 5.97
CA LEU A 113 14.09 -11.30 7.00
C LEU A 113 15.21 -12.34 6.97
N SER A 114 15.65 -12.82 8.14
CA SER A 114 16.57 -13.94 8.21
C SER A 114 15.93 -15.21 7.63
N GLN A 115 16.76 -16.17 7.22
CA GLN A 115 16.32 -17.41 6.58
C GLN A 115 15.26 -18.17 7.40
N ARG A 116 15.40 -18.21 8.74
CA ARG A 116 14.42 -18.85 9.63
C ARG A 116 13.04 -18.21 9.55
N PHE A 117 12.97 -16.87 9.42
CA PHE A 117 11.70 -16.15 9.26
C PHE A 117 11.14 -16.25 7.86
N GLN A 118 11.99 -16.31 6.83
CA GLN A 118 11.55 -16.53 5.45
C GLN A 118 10.78 -17.86 5.31
N LYS A 119 11.22 -18.95 5.98
CA LYS A 119 10.55 -20.27 5.95
C LYS A 119 9.09 -20.20 6.42
N LYS A 120 8.77 -19.38 7.40
CA LYS A 120 7.39 -19.20 7.90
C LYS A 120 6.62 -18.05 7.25
N THR A 121 7.16 -17.43 6.20
CA THR A 121 6.52 -16.33 5.48
C THR A 121 5.54 -16.82 4.42
N ARG A 122 4.40 -16.13 4.32
CA ARG A 122 3.41 -16.30 3.26
C ARG A 122 3.15 -14.96 2.57
N ILE A 123 3.06 -14.96 1.26
CA ILE A 123 2.80 -13.74 0.48
C ILE A 123 1.31 -13.64 0.20
N ILE A 124 0.70 -12.54 0.63
CA ILE A 124 -0.70 -12.22 0.33
C ILE A 124 -0.75 -10.86 -0.37
N TYR A 125 -0.85 -10.87 -1.70
CA TYR A 125 -1.11 -9.65 -2.45
C TYR A 125 -2.49 -9.10 -2.12
N GLN A 126 -2.55 -7.79 -1.89
CA GLN A 126 -3.78 -7.12 -1.55
C GLN A 126 -4.65 -6.88 -2.79
N SER A 127 -5.80 -7.51 -2.85
CA SER A 127 -6.69 -7.42 -4.00
C SER A 127 -7.43 -6.09 -4.09
N VAL A 128 -7.81 -5.78 -5.31
CA VAL A 128 -8.64 -4.61 -5.65
C VAL A 128 -9.77 -5.08 -6.56
N PRO A 129 -11.03 -4.79 -6.22
CA PRO A 129 -12.13 -5.01 -7.15
C PRO A 129 -11.94 -4.18 -8.42
N ALA A 130 -12.13 -4.79 -9.57
CA ALA A 130 -12.08 -4.06 -10.84
C ALA A 130 -13.14 -2.93 -10.86
N PRO A 131 -12.81 -1.74 -11.37
CA PRO A 131 -13.79 -0.69 -11.53
C PRO A 131 -14.88 -1.14 -12.53
N LYS A 132 -16.16 -0.91 -12.20
CA LYS A 132 -17.29 -1.24 -13.10
C LYS A 132 -17.19 -0.52 -14.44
N ARG A 133 -16.61 0.67 -14.46
CA ARG A 133 -16.37 1.49 -15.66
C ARG A 133 -15.06 2.24 -15.48
N ILE A 134 -14.21 2.21 -16.50
CA ILE A 134 -13.02 3.06 -16.58
C ILE A 134 -13.45 4.38 -17.23
N PRO A 135 -13.30 5.54 -16.54
CA PRO A 135 -13.64 6.82 -17.13
C PRO A 135 -12.74 7.14 -18.32
N GLN A 136 -13.29 7.84 -19.32
CA GLN A 136 -12.48 8.35 -20.41
C GLN A 136 -11.46 9.36 -19.89
N ARG A 137 -10.20 9.21 -20.30
CA ARG A 137 -9.13 10.14 -19.98
C ARG A 137 -9.21 11.40 -20.81
N SER A 138 -8.78 12.52 -20.24
CA SER A 138 -8.75 13.80 -20.94
C SER A 138 -7.78 13.76 -22.11
N LYS A 139 -8.15 14.39 -23.23
CA LYS A 139 -7.25 14.60 -24.38
C LYS A 139 -6.47 15.92 -24.29
N THR A 140 -6.97 16.87 -23.50
CA THR A 140 -6.38 18.22 -23.36
C THR A 140 -5.47 18.36 -22.14
N THR A 141 -5.57 17.45 -21.16
CA THR A 141 -4.82 17.51 -19.91
C THR A 141 -4.20 16.15 -19.62
N PHE A 142 -2.91 16.11 -19.34
CA PHE A 142 -2.22 14.90 -18.88
C PHE A 142 -2.31 14.83 -17.36
N ARG A 143 -3.31 14.13 -16.85
CA ARG A 143 -3.63 14.05 -15.41
C ARG A 143 -2.76 13.05 -14.71
N VAL A 144 -2.06 13.49 -13.67
CA VAL A 144 -1.21 12.66 -12.79
C VAL A 144 -1.81 12.66 -11.39
N ALA A 145 -2.11 11.49 -10.86
CA ALA A 145 -2.61 11.33 -9.50
C ALA A 145 -1.45 11.15 -8.52
N VAL A 146 -1.55 11.78 -7.35
CA VAL A 146 -0.78 11.48 -6.14
C VAL A 146 -1.79 11.15 -5.04
N ILE A 147 -1.69 9.95 -4.45
CA ILE A 147 -2.66 9.50 -3.44
C ILE A 147 -1.93 9.05 -2.19
N GLY A 148 -2.11 9.80 -1.11
CA GLY A 148 -1.52 9.56 0.19
C GLY A 148 -1.63 10.78 1.09
N HIS A 149 -1.71 10.54 2.40
CA HIS A 149 -1.66 11.64 3.38
C HIS A 149 -0.33 12.38 3.30
N LEU A 150 -0.34 13.67 3.60
CA LEU A 150 0.85 14.52 3.66
C LEU A 150 1.70 14.10 4.87
N ARG A 151 2.64 13.19 4.64
CA ARG A 151 3.58 12.65 5.64
C ARG A 151 4.98 12.60 5.04
N SER A 152 6.01 12.89 5.85
CA SER A 152 7.41 12.92 5.40
C SER A 152 7.88 11.61 4.76
N VAL A 153 7.39 10.45 5.25
CA VAL A 153 7.71 9.14 4.67
C VAL A 153 7.12 8.94 3.26
N LYS A 154 6.07 9.69 2.91
CA LYS A 154 5.42 9.64 1.59
C LYS A 154 6.05 10.59 0.57
N ASP A 155 6.94 11.49 1.01
CA ASP A 155 7.52 12.57 0.19
C ASP A 155 6.49 13.26 -0.72
N PRO A 156 5.42 13.82 -0.12
CA PRO A 156 4.16 14.11 -0.81
C PRO A 156 4.26 15.22 -1.87
N PHE A 157 5.31 16.03 -1.82
CA PHE A 157 5.51 17.19 -2.72
C PHE A 157 6.45 16.89 -3.89
N ARG A 158 7.01 15.68 -4.01
CA ARG A 158 7.98 15.35 -5.05
C ARG A 158 7.43 15.58 -6.47
N ALA A 159 6.21 15.12 -6.73
CA ALA A 159 5.55 15.34 -8.02
C ALA A 159 5.31 16.83 -8.31
N ALA A 160 4.89 17.59 -7.30
CA ALA A 160 4.72 19.04 -7.44
C ALA A 160 6.06 19.72 -7.80
N MET A 161 7.13 19.41 -7.07
CA MET A 161 8.48 19.96 -7.33
C MET A 161 8.98 19.59 -8.73
N ALA A 162 8.72 18.38 -9.21
CA ALA A 162 9.12 17.92 -10.54
C ALA A 162 8.39 18.67 -11.67
N THR A 163 7.22 19.26 -11.39
CA THR A 163 6.42 19.97 -12.40
C THR A 163 6.58 21.48 -12.41
N ARG A 164 7.24 22.09 -11.42
CA ARG A 164 7.40 23.56 -11.29
C ARG A 164 8.00 24.23 -12.55
N ARG A 165 8.94 23.57 -13.20
CA ARG A 165 9.70 24.10 -14.34
C ARG A 165 9.49 23.27 -15.61
N LEU A 166 8.29 22.76 -15.84
CA LEU A 166 7.91 22.18 -17.11
C LEU A 166 7.59 23.29 -18.11
N PRO A 167 7.86 23.08 -19.43
CA PRO A 167 7.54 24.05 -20.46
C PRO A 167 6.02 24.33 -20.52
N ALA A 168 5.65 25.51 -21.02
CA ALA A 168 4.25 25.90 -21.14
C ALA A 168 3.42 24.92 -22.00
N THR A 169 4.06 24.27 -22.98
CA THR A 169 3.45 23.26 -23.86
C THR A 169 3.06 21.97 -23.15
N SER A 170 3.64 21.66 -21.98
CA SER A 170 3.28 20.46 -21.20
C SER A 170 1.86 20.56 -20.63
N LYS A 171 1.08 19.52 -20.82
CA LYS A 171 -0.32 19.38 -20.35
C LYS A 171 -0.41 18.71 -18.97
N ILE A 172 0.71 18.42 -18.30
CA ILE A 172 0.76 17.73 -17.02
C ILE A 172 0.08 18.57 -15.93
N GLN A 173 -0.85 17.94 -15.21
CA GLN A 173 -1.51 18.47 -14.01
C GLN A 173 -1.49 17.42 -12.91
N ILE A 174 -1.03 17.81 -11.70
CA ILE A 174 -0.95 16.96 -10.53
C ILE A 174 -2.21 17.13 -9.69
N SER A 175 -2.92 16.03 -9.45
CA SER A 175 -4.04 15.97 -8.51
C SER A 175 -3.63 15.16 -7.30
N HIS A 176 -3.47 15.83 -6.15
CA HIS A 176 -3.07 15.19 -4.90
C HIS A 176 -4.25 14.99 -3.94
N PHE A 177 -4.48 13.75 -3.51
CA PHE A 177 -5.57 13.35 -2.60
C PHE A 177 -4.99 12.74 -1.31
N GLY A 178 -5.33 13.32 -0.17
CA GLY A 178 -4.90 12.87 1.15
C GLY A 178 -4.94 14.00 2.17
N ALA A 179 -5.21 13.69 3.43
CA ALA A 179 -5.23 14.65 4.51
C ALA A 179 -3.84 15.20 4.83
N ALA A 180 -3.74 16.42 5.26
CA ALA A 180 -2.63 16.90 6.05
C ALA A 180 -2.81 16.36 7.48
N LEU A 181 -1.77 15.77 8.05
CA LEU A 181 -1.80 15.25 9.42
C LEU A 181 -1.26 16.24 10.46
N ASP A 182 -0.68 17.34 9.98
CA ASP A 182 -0.22 18.46 10.78
C ASP A 182 -0.34 19.78 10.00
N SER A 183 -0.38 20.91 10.72
CA SER A 183 -0.55 22.23 10.14
C SER A 183 0.61 22.68 9.23
N LYS A 184 1.85 22.23 9.53
CA LYS A 184 3.03 22.57 8.71
C LYS A 184 2.92 21.98 7.31
N MET A 185 2.46 20.71 7.23
CA MET A 185 2.23 20.04 5.94
C MET A 185 1.08 20.68 5.17
N GLU A 186 0.01 21.11 5.85
CA GLU A 186 -1.09 21.81 5.23
C GLU A 186 -0.64 23.16 4.63
N GLN A 187 0.05 23.97 5.43
CA GLN A 187 0.58 25.25 4.98
C GLN A 187 1.53 25.09 3.78
N ARG A 188 2.38 24.06 3.81
CA ARG A 188 3.24 23.73 2.68
C ARG A 188 2.46 23.38 1.42
N ALA A 189 1.40 22.58 1.54
CA ALA A 189 0.54 22.25 0.39
C ALA A 189 -0.14 23.49 -0.21
N ARG A 190 -0.66 24.37 0.64
CA ARG A 190 -1.29 25.64 0.20
C ARG A 190 -0.28 26.56 -0.51
N ARG A 191 0.92 26.74 0.07
CA ARG A 191 2.01 27.49 -0.59
C ARG A 191 2.43 26.88 -1.92
N GLU A 192 2.50 25.54 -1.99
CA GLU A 192 2.83 24.85 -3.24
C GLU A 192 1.76 25.09 -4.31
N MET A 193 0.48 25.08 -3.97
CA MET A 193 -0.62 25.40 -4.89
C MET A 193 -0.55 26.84 -5.41
N GLN A 194 -0.13 27.80 -4.58
CA GLN A 194 0.03 29.20 -4.99
C GLN A 194 1.22 29.38 -5.94
N ALA A 195 2.33 28.66 -5.68
CA ALA A 195 3.56 28.80 -6.45
C ALA A 195 3.60 27.92 -7.72
N ASN A 196 2.70 26.96 -7.87
CA ASN A 196 2.71 25.96 -8.96
C ASN A 196 1.31 25.70 -9.48
N ALA A 197 0.92 26.38 -10.55
CA ALA A 197 -0.39 26.24 -11.20
C ALA A 197 -0.69 24.79 -11.70
N ARG A 198 0.31 23.91 -11.74
CA ARG A 198 0.13 22.51 -12.14
C ARG A 198 -0.19 21.58 -10.97
N TYR A 199 -0.12 22.04 -9.73
CA TYR A 199 -0.35 21.25 -8.53
C TYR A 199 -1.64 21.63 -7.83
N HIS A 200 -2.52 20.65 -7.63
CA HIS A 200 -3.79 20.83 -6.93
C HIS A 200 -3.91 19.78 -5.82
N TRP A 201 -3.91 20.24 -4.57
CA TRP A 201 -4.19 19.40 -3.41
C TRP A 201 -5.67 19.51 -3.02
N PHE A 202 -6.35 18.36 -2.99
CA PHE A 202 -7.80 18.26 -2.74
C PHE A 202 -8.15 17.84 -1.30
N GLY A 203 -7.15 17.72 -0.41
CA GLY A 203 -7.38 17.21 0.94
C GLY A 203 -7.82 15.75 0.95
N GLU A 204 -8.41 15.31 2.05
CA GLU A 204 -8.98 13.98 2.15
C GLU A 204 -10.31 13.89 1.38
N GLN A 205 -10.43 12.89 0.54
CA GLN A 205 -11.64 12.64 -0.24
C GLN A 205 -12.22 11.27 0.08
N PRO A 206 -13.53 11.06 -0.09
CA PRO A 206 -14.14 9.74 -0.01
C PRO A 206 -13.43 8.75 -0.95
N ARG A 207 -13.21 7.49 -0.48
CA ARG A 207 -12.46 6.50 -1.23
C ARG A 207 -12.98 6.29 -2.65
N TRP A 208 -14.31 6.22 -2.83
CA TRP A 208 -14.91 6.03 -4.16
C TRP A 208 -14.56 7.17 -5.11
N LYS A 209 -14.52 8.42 -4.61
CA LYS A 209 -14.17 9.61 -5.40
C LYS A 209 -12.69 9.58 -5.78
N THR A 210 -11.80 9.21 -4.83
CA THR A 210 -10.36 9.05 -5.07
C THR A 210 -10.09 7.97 -6.13
N LEU A 211 -10.71 6.80 -6.02
CA LEU A 211 -10.57 5.72 -6.99
C LEU A 211 -11.07 6.09 -8.37
N ARG A 212 -12.20 6.81 -8.45
CA ARG A 212 -12.73 7.34 -9.72
C ARG A 212 -11.76 8.34 -10.36
N ARG A 213 -11.17 9.24 -9.57
CA ARG A 213 -10.16 10.19 -10.04
C ARG A 213 -8.88 9.50 -10.48
N LEU A 214 -8.40 8.50 -9.72
CA LEU A 214 -7.29 7.65 -10.14
C LEU A 214 -7.56 7.00 -11.50
N ALA A 215 -8.70 6.34 -11.66
CA ALA A 215 -9.04 5.67 -12.93
C ALA A 215 -9.15 6.63 -14.12
N ALA A 216 -9.47 7.92 -13.89
CA ALA A 216 -9.49 8.97 -14.89
C ALA A 216 -8.13 9.62 -15.16
N SER A 217 -7.09 9.25 -14.40
CA SER A 217 -5.72 9.78 -14.55
C SER A 217 -4.93 9.02 -15.61
N HIS A 218 -3.92 9.67 -16.16
CA HIS A 218 -2.98 9.04 -17.09
C HIS A 218 -1.90 8.29 -16.33
N LEU A 219 -1.44 8.84 -15.21
CA LEU A 219 -0.40 8.25 -14.36
C LEU A 219 -0.78 8.34 -12.88
N LEU A 220 -0.23 7.40 -12.09
CA LEU A 220 -0.03 7.54 -10.65
C LEU A 220 1.44 7.85 -10.39
N VAL A 221 1.75 8.79 -9.50
CA VAL A 221 3.09 8.96 -8.92
C VAL A 221 3.06 8.51 -7.46
N LEU A 222 3.99 7.63 -7.11
CA LEU A 222 4.28 7.21 -5.74
C LEU A 222 5.73 7.55 -5.39
N SER A 223 5.93 8.61 -4.59
CA SER A 223 7.25 9.15 -4.20
C SER A 223 7.72 8.72 -2.81
N SER A 224 7.12 7.69 -2.26
CA SER A 224 7.37 7.24 -0.88
C SER A 224 8.81 6.79 -0.67
N LYS A 225 9.37 7.11 0.51
CA LYS A 225 10.69 6.64 0.96
C LYS A 225 10.65 5.18 1.43
N MET A 226 9.47 4.67 1.77
CA MET A 226 9.27 3.33 2.32
C MET A 226 7.83 2.87 2.12
N GLU A 227 7.64 1.64 1.63
CA GLU A 227 6.34 1.00 1.44
C GLU A 227 6.40 -0.50 1.72
N GLY A 228 5.40 -1.03 2.41
CA GLY A 228 5.26 -2.48 2.61
C GLY A 228 4.58 -3.17 1.42
N GLY A 229 3.52 -2.56 0.93
CA GLY A 229 2.73 -2.97 -0.22
C GLY A 229 1.65 -1.91 -0.43
N ALA A 230 2.00 -0.89 -1.22
CA ALA A 230 1.15 0.29 -1.38
C ALA A 230 -0.18 -0.07 -2.08
N ASN A 231 -1.30 -0.02 -1.34
CA ASN A 231 -2.64 -0.27 -1.90
C ASN A 231 -2.91 0.54 -3.18
N VAL A 232 -2.43 1.79 -3.21
CA VAL A 232 -2.64 2.68 -4.35
C VAL A 232 -1.98 2.18 -5.64
N VAL A 233 -0.84 1.48 -5.54
CA VAL A 233 -0.19 0.84 -6.70
C VAL A 233 -1.06 -0.28 -7.25
N SER A 234 -1.57 -1.16 -6.38
CA SER A 234 -2.52 -2.21 -6.79
C SER A 234 -3.79 -1.61 -7.41
N GLU A 235 -4.30 -0.52 -6.84
CA GLU A 235 -5.48 0.22 -7.34
C GLU A 235 -5.22 0.80 -8.73
N ALA A 236 -4.05 1.40 -8.95
CA ALA A 236 -3.66 1.95 -10.25
C ALA A 236 -3.53 0.85 -11.30
N ILE A 237 -2.83 -0.24 -10.99
CA ILE A 237 -2.66 -1.40 -11.88
C ILE A 237 -4.03 -1.95 -12.32
N VAL A 238 -4.95 -2.17 -11.36
CA VAL A 238 -6.29 -2.71 -11.67
C VAL A 238 -7.12 -1.72 -12.49
N ALA A 239 -6.95 -0.41 -12.26
CA ALA A 239 -7.60 0.65 -13.05
C ALA A 239 -6.92 0.92 -14.41
N SER A 240 -5.89 0.15 -14.81
CA SER A 240 -5.08 0.37 -16.04
C SER A 240 -4.37 1.73 -16.07
N VAL A 241 -3.95 2.22 -14.91
CA VAL A 241 -3.19 3.46 -14.77
C VAL A 241 -1.73 3.08 -14.50
N PRO A 242 -0.78 3.39 -15.40
CA PRO A 242 0.63 3.13 -15.16
C PRO A 242 1.15 3.98 -14.01
N VAL A 243 2.24 3.52 -13.39
CA VAL A 243 2.78 4.06 -12.14
C VAL A 243 4.20 4.56 -12.37
N LEU A 244 4.51 5.78 -11.96
CA LEU A 244 5.89 6.19 -11.71
C LEU A 244 6.14 6.07 -10.20
N SER A 245 7.14 5.32 -9.80
CA SER A 245 7.34 5.00 -8.38
C SER A 245 8.81 5.12 -7.98
N THR A 246 9.04 5.54 -6.75
CA THR A 246 10.36 5.35 -6.14
C THR A 246 10.73 3.87 -6.13
N ARG A 247 12.03 3.57 -6.38
CA ARG A 247 12.59 2.22 -6.39
C ARG A 247 12.79 1.69 -4.96
N VAL A 248 11.68 1.49 -4.26
CA VAL A 248 11.65 0.93 -2.89
C VAL A 248 11.08 -0.49 -2.91
N SER A 249 11.47 -1.29 -1.93
CA SER A 249 11.11 -2.70 -1.85
C SER A 249 9.62 -2.99 -2.05
N GLY A 250 8.74 -2.21 -1.40
CA GLY A 250 7.29 -2.37 -1.56
C GLY A 250 6.78 -2.10 -2.97
N SER A 251 7.41 -1.19 -3.70
CA SER A 251 7.09 -0.91 -5.12
C SER A 251 7.61 -2.00 -6.03
N ILE A 252 8.88 -2.42 -5.81
CA ILE A 252 9.52 -3.49 -6.59
C ILE A 252 8.71 -4.78 -6.50
N GLY A 253 8.30 -5.19 -5.31
CA GLY A 253 7.52 -6.42 -5.13
C GLY A 253 6.14 -6.40 -5.80
N LEU A 254 5.56 -5.21 -6.04
CA LEU A 254 4.28 -5.08 -6.75
C LEU A 254 4.45 -4.91 -8.26
N LEU A 255 5.45 -4.12 -8.69
CA LEU A 255 5.66 -3.76 -10.10
C LEU A 255 6.68 -4.66 -10.80
N GLY A 256 7.61 -5.31 -10.07
CA GLY A 256 8.71 -6.12 -10.60
C GLY A 256 10.00 -5.32 -10.75
N ASP A 257 11.14 -6.03 -10.72
CA ASP A 257 12.48 -5.41 -10.73
C ASP A 257 12.77 -4.62 -12.02
N GLU A 258 12.31 -5.12 -13.17
CA GLU A 258 12.59 -4.56 -14.51
C GLU A 258 11.57 -3.49 -14.96
N TYR A 259 10.70 -3.04 -14.07
CA TYR A 259 9.71 -2.04 -14.42
C TYR A 259 10.35 -0.70 -14.80
N GLY A 260 10.07 -0.18 -15.97
CA GLY A 260 10.70 1.05 -16.52
C GLY A 260 10.21 2.38 -15.93
N GLY A 261 9.32 2.37 -14.94
CA GLY A 261 8.75 3.58 -14.32
C GLY A 261 9.35 3.92 -12.96
N TYR A 262 10.57 3.47 -12.66
CA TYR A 262 11.24 3.78 -11.39
C TYR A 262 12.12 5.02 -11.45
N PHE A 263 12.15 5.74 -10.32
CA PHE A 263 13.11 6.81 -10.00
C PHE A 263 13.61 6.66 -8.57
N ASP A 264 14.73 7.31 -8.23
CA ASP A 264 15.31 7.17 -6.91
C ASP A 264 14.57 8.01 -5.85
N VAL A 265 14.69 7.59 -4.59
CA VAL A 265 14.08 8.32 -3.47
C VAL A 265 14.69 9.72 -3.39
N GLY A 266 13.85 10.75 -3.48
CA GLY A 266 14.28 12.13 -3.43
C GLY A 266 14.69 12.72 -4.78
N ASP A 267 14.75 11.92 -5.84
CA ASP A 267 15.13 12.36 -7.17
C ASP A 267 13.99 13.11 -7.89
N THR A 268 14.11 14.45 -7.89
CA THR A 268 13.16 15.33 -8.59
C THR A 268 13.43 15.39 -10.09
N ILE A 269 14.69 15.27 -10.49
CA ILE A 269 15.12 15.39 -11.89
C ILE A 269 14.69 14.14 -12.64
N GLY A 270 14.99 12.95 -12.12
CA GLY A 270 14.57 11.69 -12.72
C GLY A 270 13.04 11.58 -12.81
N LEU A 271 12.30 11.99 -11.77
CA LEU A 271 10.84 12.03 -11.84
C LEU A 271 10.35 13.01 -12.92
N LYS A 272 10.96 14.20 -13.05
CA LYS A 272 10.63 15.16 -14.12
C LYS A 272 10.84 14.54 -15.51
N GLN A 273 11.97 13.87 -15.72
CA GLN A 273 12.28 13.20 -16.99
C GLN A 273 11.26 12.12 -17.34
N LEU A 274 10.91 11.26 -16.35
CA LEU A 274 9.91 10.20 -16.55
C LEU A 274 8.51 10.76 -16.79
N LEU A 275 8.11 11.83 -16.12
CA LEU A 275 6.83 12.52 -16.34
C LEU A 275 6.77 13.09 -17.76
N THR A 276 7.81 13.81 -18.20
CA THR A 276 7.89 14.37 -19.55
C THR A 276 7.86 13.25 -20.59
N ARG A 277 8.67 12.21 -20.40
CA ARG A 277 8.70 11.07 -21.30
C ARG A 277 7.34 10.38 -21.41
N ALA A 278 6.65 10.17 -20.31
CA ALA A 278 5.32 9.56 -20.32
C ALA A 278 4.26 10.42 -21.01
N GLU A 279 4.43 11.75 -21.04
CA GLU A 279 3.55 12.68 -21.76
C GLU A 279 3.85 12.69 -23.27
N THR A 280 5.15 12.65 -23.66
CA THR A 280 5.58 12.93 -25.05
C THR A 280 5.94 11.68 -25.85
N ASP A 281 6.28 10.56 -25.20
CA ASP A 281 6.67 9.28 -25.82
C ASP A 281 5.52 8.26 -25.64
N ALA A 282 4.73 8.09 -26.68
CA ALA A 282 3.58 7.18 -26.69
C ALA A 282 3.98 5.70 -26.50
N ASP A 283 5.13 5.29 -27.02
CA ASP A 283 5.62 3.90 -26.90
C ASP A 283 6.10 3.61 -25.49
N TYR A 284 6.79 4.55 -24.84
CA TYR A 284 7.13 4.43 -23.43
C TYR A 284 5.86 4.33 -22.57
N TYR A 285 4.88 5.20 -22.80
CA TYR A 285 3.62 5.16 -22.07
C TYR A 285 2.90 3.82 -22.25
N LYS A 286 2.85 3.32 -23.49
CA LYS A 286 2.27 2.01 -23.84
C LYS A 286 3.00 0.86 -23.15
N THR A 287 4.34 0.92 -23.09
CA THR A 287 5.17 -0.08 -22.38
C THR A 287 4.82 -0.13 -20.89
N LEU A 288 4.76 1.03 -20.21
CA LEU A 288 4.35 1.09 -18.81
C LEU A 288 2.92 0.53 -18.60
N SER A 289 2.00 0.88 -19.47
CA SER A 289 0.60 0.43 -19.41
C SER A 289 0.48 -1.08 -19.61
N SER A 290 1.18 -1.63 -20.59
CA SER A 290 1.23 -3.07 -20.88
C SER A 290 1.82 -3.85 -19.70
N TRP A 291 2.93 -3.35 -19.13
CA TRP A 291 3.55 -3.95 -17.94
C TRP A 291 2.59 -4.03 -16.76
N CYS A 292 1.92 -2.92 -16.44
CA CYS A 292 0.89 -2.90 -15.39
C CYS A 292 -0.26 -3.86 -15.72
N GLY A 293 -0.65 -3.97 -16.99
CA GLY A 293 -1.66 -4.91 -17.46
C GLY A 293 -1.33 -6.37 -17.12
N LYS A 294 -0.09 -6.78 -17.37
CA LYS A 294 0.42 -8.13 -17.06
C LYS A 294 0.39 -8.45 -15.55
N ARG A 295 0.42 -7.44 -14.68
CA ARG A 295 0.40 -7.58 -13.22
C ARG A 295 -1.02 -7.65 -12.62
N LYS A 296 -2.06 -7.26 -13.35
CA LYS A 296 -3.46 -7.26 -12.85
C LYS A 296 -3.91 -8.57 -12.18
N PRO A 297 -3.60 -9.77 -12.73
CA PRO A 297 -4.03 -11.03 -12.11
C PRO A 297 -3.54 -11.22 -10.68
N LEU A 298 -2.41 -10.61 -10.29
CA LEU A 298 -1.88 -10.67 -8.93
C LEU A 298 -2.85 -10.05 -7.89
N PHE A 299 -3.64 -9.07 -8.32
CA PHE A 299 -4.53 -8.30 -7.47
C PHE A 299 -6.02 -8.68 -7.62
N ALA A 300 -6.29 -9.84 -8.21
CA ALA A 300 -7.65 -10.34 -8.34
C ALA A 300 -8.22 -10.79 -6.98
N PRO A 301 -9.48 -10.41 -6.62
CA PRO A 301 -10.11 -10.82 -5.35
C PRO A 301 -10.14 -12.33 -5.14
N LYS A 302 -10.39 -13.10 -6.20
CA LYS A 302 -10.35 -14.56 -6.14
C LYS A 302 -8.99 -15.12 -5.70
N ARG A 303 -7.89 -14.48 -6.13
CA ARG A 303 -6.53 -14.89 -5.77
C ARG A 303 -6.24 -14.64 -4.29
N GLU A 304 -6.54 -13.45 -3.76
CA GLU A 304 -6.35 -13.14 -2.34
C GLU A 304 -7.18 -14.10 -1.47
N LYS A 305 -8.44 -14.33 -1.83
CA LYS A 305 -9.34 -15.26 -1.14
C LYS A 305 -8.79 -16.70 -1.15
N ALA A 306 -8.29 -17.19 -2.29
CA ALA A 306 -7.68 -18.51 -2.39
C ALA A 306 -6.39 -18.63 -1.55
N THR A 307 -5.57 -17.57 -1.51
CA THR A 307 -4.36 -17.52 -0.69
C THR A 307 -4.70 -17.58 0.80
N TRP A 308 -5.72 -16.85 1.25
CA TRP A 308 -6.22 -16.95 2.63
C TRP A 308 -6.75 -18.34 2.95
N LYS A 309 -7.56 -18.92 2.06
CA LYS A 309 -8.07 -20.30 2.25
C LYS A 309 -6.92 -21.29 2.45
N LYS A 310 -5.89 -21.25 1.58
CA LYS A 310 -4.70 -22.12 1.69
C LYS A 310 -3.94 -21.90 3.00
N LEU A 311 -3.74 -20.64 3.42
CA LEU A 311 -3.05 -20.32 4.67
C LEU A 311 -3.81 -20.86 5.90
N LEU A 312 -5.13 -20.73 5.93
CA LEU A 312 -5.94 -21.22 7.05
C LEU A 312 -5.98 -22.74 7.13
N GLN A 313 -5.88 -23.43 5.99
CA GLN A 313 -5.79 -24.90 5.96
C GLN A 313 -4.55 -25.43 6.66
N GLU A 314 -3.44 -24.65 6.73
CA GLU A 314 -2.25 -25.03 7.49
C GLU A 314 -2.53 -25.23 9.00
N PHE A 315 -3.67 -24.75 9.50
CA PHE A 315 -4.08 -24.80 10.91
C PHE A 315 -5.40 -25.53 11.15
N SER A 316 -6.00 -26.11 10.13
CA SER A 316 -7.27 -26.86 10.26
C SER A 316 -7.05 -28.37 10.44
N SER A 317 -5.80 -28.83 10.37
CA SER A 317 -5.43 -30.25 10.43
C SER A 317 -4.82 -30.65 11.78
N THR A 318 -4.96 -29.80 12.79
CA THR A 318 -4.55 -30.04 14.18
C THR A 318 -5.78 -29.97 15.07
#